data_e46ff78cdd7dbf156a82c1b3f6eda1e3
#
_entry.id   e46ff78cdd7dbf156a82c1b3f6eda1e3
#
_cell.length_a   1.000
_cell.length_b   1.000
_cell.length_c   1.000
_cell.angle_alpha   90.00
_cell.angle_beta   90.00
_cell.angle_gamma   90.00
#
_symmetry.space_group_name_H-M   'P 1'
#
loop_
_entity.id
_entity.type
_entity.pdbx_description
1 polymer ?
#
loop_
_entity_poly.entity_id
_entity_poly.type
_entity_poly.pdbx_seq_one_letter_code
_entity_poly.pdbx_strand_id
1 'polypeptide(L)'
;MTERKVKLDRANKSILLRALGDVYYGQRANGGSTEVTGRLILRVNDLPAGGKLTMSAAEYRLAKAALNQLRTQRLAEGGYTDAVDDALARLLRAHTPLLLW
;
A
#
# COMPACT_ATOMS: atom_id res chain seq x y z
N MET A 1 -9.00 -6.02 -17.05
CA MET A 1 -8.60 -5.24 -15.88
C MET A 1 -8.66 -6.11 -14.65
N THR A 2 -7.58 -6.17 -13.92
CA THR A 2 -7.46 -7.14 -12.84
C THR A 2 -7.46 -6.44 -11.49
N GLU A 3 -8.46 -6.75 -10.68
CA GLU A 3 -8.50 -6.31 -9.30
C GLU A 3 -7.65 -7.22 -8.44
N ARG A 4 -7.15 -6.69 -7.33
CA ARG A 4 -6.39 -7.44 -6.36
C ARG A 4 -7.07 -7.35 -5.01
N LYS A 5 -7.23 -8.49 -4.37
CA LYS A 5 -7.71 -8.55 -2.98
C LYS A 5 -6.56 -8.92 -2.07
N VAL A 6 -6.38 -8.13 -1.03
CA VAL A 6 -5.34 -8.38 -0.05
C VAL A 6 -5.92 -8.30 1.35
N LYS A 7 -5.59 -9.27 2.19
CA LYS A 7 -5.97 -9.25 3.59
C LYS A 7 -4.87 -8.54 4.37
N LEU A 8 -5.25 -7.51 5.11
CA LEU A 8 -4.29 -6.70 5.87
C LEU A 8 -4.56 -6.85 7.36
N ASP A 9 -3.55 -7.28 8.12
CA ASP A 9 -3.63 -7.23 9.57
C ASP A 9 -3.33 -5.80 10.04
N ARG A 10 -3.37 -5.60 11.35
CA ARG A 10 -3.16 -4.27 11.92
C ARG A 10 -1.79 -3.69 11.53
N ALA A 11 -0.75 -4.51 11.60
CA ALA A 11 0.60 -4.06 11.28
C ALA A 11 0.75 -3.70 9.80
N ASN A 12 0.22 -4.54 8.91
CA ASN A 12 0.25 -4.27 7.47
C ASN A 12 -0.52 -2.99 7.14
N LYS A 13 -1.69 -2.83 7.74
CA LYS A 13 -2.51 -1.63 7.53
C LYS A 13 -1.74 -0.38 7.95
N SER A 14 -1.13 -0.44 9.13
CA SER A 14 -0.41 0.69 9.69
C SER A 14 0.77 1.11 8.81
N ILE A 15 1.57 0.16 8.36
CA ILE A 15 2.74 0.48 7.53
C ILE A 15 2.32 0.95 6.13
N LEU A 16 1.24 0.40 5.59
CA LEU A 16 0.72 0.85 4.30
C LEU A 16 0.20 2.29 4.39
N LEU A 17 -0.50 2.63 5.47
CA LEU A 17 -0.96 4.01 5.70
C LEU A 17 0.22 4.97 5.78
N ARG A 18 1.29 4.57 6.46
CA ARG A 18 2.50 5.39 6.54
C ARG A 18 3.10 5.61 5.16
N ALA A 19 3.24 4.54 4.38
CA ALA A 19 3.83 4.62 3.05
C ALA A 19 3.00 5.49 2.11
N LEU A 20 1.68 5.29 2.11
CA LEU A 20 0.77 6.09 1.27
C LEU A 20 0.75 7.55 1.70
N GLY A 21 0.84 7.82 3.00
CA GLY A 21 0.90 9.18 3.53
C GLY A 21 2.14 9.91 3.02
N ASP A 22 3.29 9.25 3.00
CA ASP A 22 4.52 9.83 2.49
C ASP A 22 4.39 10.18 0.99
N VAL A 23 3.77 9.29 0.20
CA VAL A 23 3.52 9.56 -1.22
C VAL A 23 2.55 10.73 -1.38
N TYR A 24 1.50 10.76 -0.57
CA TYR A 24 0.50 11.84 -0.61
C TYR A 24 1.16 13.20 -0.39
N TYR A 25 1.94 13.33 0.66
CA TYR A 25 2.61 14.59 0.95
C TYR A 25 3.64 14.97 -0.12
N GLY A 26 4.34 13.99 -0.67
CA GLY A 26 5.26 14.23 -1.79
C GLY A 26 4.55 14.75 -3.04
N GLN A 27 3.43 14.14 -3.39
CA GLN A 27 2.61 14.58 -4.52
C GLN A 27 2.12 16.01 -4.30
N ARG A 28 1.65 16.30 -3.12
CA ARG A 28 1.14 17.62 -2.76
C ARG A 28 2.24 18.67 -2.84
N ALA A 29 3.41 18.35 -2.32
CA ALA A 29 4.55 19.26 -2.34
C ALA A 29 5.00 19.59 -3.76
N ASN A 30 4.85 18.64 -4.69
CA ASN A 30 5.24 18.81 -6.09
C ASN A 30 4.11 19.35 -6.97
N GLY A 31 2.97 19.71 -6.37
CA GLY A 31 1.84 20.24 -7.11
C GLY A 31 1.08 19.22 -7.94
N GLY A 32 1.35 17.92 -7.70
CA GLY A 32 0.67 16.84 -8.40
C GLY A 32 -0.69 16.51 -7.82
N SER A 33 -1.44 15.68 -8.54
CA SER A 33 -2.75 15.23 -8.09
C SER A 33 -2.62 14.24 -6.95
N THR A 34 -3.41 14.42 -5.89
CA THR A 34 -3.44 13.53 -4.73
C THR A 34 -4.72 12.72 -4.66
N GLU A 35 -5.58 12.82 -5.67
CA GLU A 35 -6.93 12.26 -5.59
C GLU A 35 -6.94 10.74 -5.40
N VAL A 36 -6.22 10.02 -6.24
CA VAL A 36 -6.19 8.56 -6.16
C VAL A 36 -5.56 8.10 -4.85
N THR A 37 -4.43 8.71 -4.49
CA THR A 37 -3.71 8.36 -3.26
C THR A 37 -4.58 8.66 -2.04
N GLY A 38 -5.22 9.82 -2.00
CA GLY A 38 -6.09 10.20 -0.88
C GLY A 38 -7.27 9.26 -0.71
N ARG A 39 -7.92 8.86 -1.79
CA ARG A 39 -9.02 7.91 -1.72
C ARG A 39 -8.57 6.55 -1.22
N LEU A 40 -7.43 6.10 -1.68
CA LEU A 40 -6.89 4.82 -1.22
C LEU A 40 -6.56 4.86 0.26
N ILE A 41 -5.97 5.96 0.73
CA ILE A 41 -5.69 6.16 2.16
C ILE A 41 -6.97 6.02 2.98
N LEU A 42 -8.05 6.68 2.57
CA LEU A 42 -9.31 6.61 3.30
C LEU A 42 -9.86 5.20 3.33
N ARG A 43 -9.81 4.48 2.23
CA ARG A 43 -10.28 3.10 2.16
C ARG A 43 -9.47 2.17 3.05
N VAL A 44 -8.15 2.34 3.06
CA VAL A 44 -7.28 1.55 3.94
C VAL A 44 -7.56 1.88 5.40
N ASN A 45 -7.72 3.17 5.70
CA ASN A 45 -7.99 3.61 7.06
C ASN A 45 -9.31 3.04 7.60
N ASP A 46 -10.32 2.95 6.75
CA ASP A 46 -11.64 2.44 7.15
C ASP A 46 -11.70 0.93 7.23
N LEU A 47 -10.68 0.24 6.72
CA LEU A 47 -10.66 -1.22 6.71
C LEU A 47 -10.46 -1.75 8.13
N PRO A 48 -11.32 -2.66 8.61
CA PRO A 48 -11.06 -3.28 9.91
C PRO A 48 -9.83 -4.18 9.85
N ALA A 49 -9.16 -4.34 10.97
CA ALA A 49 -7.99 -5.22 11.04
C ALA A 49 -8.38 -6.63 10.62
N GLY A 50 -7.59 -7.22 9.73
CA GLY A 50 -7.90 -8.52 9.14
C GLY A 50 -8.89 -8.45 8.00
N GLY A 51 -9.36 -7.25 7.64
CA GLY A 51 -10.26 -7.07 6.52
C GLY A 51 -9.56 -7.22 5.17
N LYS A 52 -10.35 -7.40 4.13
CA LYS A 52 -9.83 -7.55 2.77
C LYS A 52 -10.03 -6.26 2.00
N LEU A 53 -8.94 -5.77 1.44
CA LEU A 53 -8.95 -4.57 0.61
C LEU A 53 -8.95 -4.99 -0.85
N THR A 54 -9.92 -4.48 -1.62
CA THR A 54 -9.94 -4.69 -3.07
C THR A 54 -9.37 -3.45 -3.73
N MET A 55 -8.37 -3.65 -4.57
CA MET A 55 -7.70 -2.55 -5.27
C MET A 55 -7.78 -2.77 -6.77
N SER A 56 -7.90 -1.66 -7.52
CA SER A 56 -7.71 -1.69 -8.96
C SER A 56 -6.24 -1.96 -9.27
N ALA A 57 -5.94 -2.25 -10.54
CA ALA A 57 -4.55 -2.43 -10.96
C ALA A 57 -3.71 -1.18 -10.67
N ALA A 58 -4.27 0.00 -10.89
CA ALA A 58 -3.57 1.26 -10.62
C ALA A 58 -3.32 1.46 -9.13
N GLU A 59 -4.31 1.18 -8.29
CA GLU A 59 -4.16 1.27 -6.84
C GLU A 59 -3.15 0.27 -6.31
N TYR A 60 -3.16 -0.92 -6.85
CA TYR A 60 -2.20 -1.95 -6.46
C TYR A 60 -0.76 -1.53 -6.78
N ARG A 61 -0.54 -0.98 -7.99
CA ARG A 61 0.79 -0.47 -8.35
C ARG A 61 1.22 0.68 -7.44
N LEU A 62 0.28 1.57 -7.12
CA LEU A 62 0.54 2.68 -6.21
C LEU A 62 0.95 2.19 -4.83
N ALA A 63 0.22 1.22 -4.28
CA ALA A 63 0.52 0.65 -2.97
C ALA A 63 1.90 0.01 -2.96
N LYS A 64 2.25 -0.76 -3.99
CA LYS A 64 3.58 -1.37 -4.09
C LYS A 64 4.67 -0.32 -4.18
N ALA A 65 4.47 0.69 -5.02
CA ALA A 65 5.46 1.76 -5.19
C ALA A 65 5.66 2.53 -3.88
N ALA A 66 4.58 2.80 -3.15
CA ALA A 66 4.65 3.49 -1.87
C ALA A 66 5.48 2.70 -0.85
N LEU A 67 5.22 1.40 -0.76
CA LEU A 67 5.96 0.54 0.17
C LEU A 67 7.44 0.42 -0.24
N ASN A 68 7.72 0.32 -1.53
CA ASN A 68 9.10 0.26 -2.01
C ASN A 68 9.85 1.58 -1.72
N GLN A 69 9.18 2.70 -1.85
CA GLN A 69 9.75 4.00 -1.52
C GLN A 69 10.10 4.09 -0.03
N LEU A 70 9.19 3.64 0.83
CA LEU A 70 9.44 3.61 2.26
C LEU A 70 10.59 2.66 2.61
N ARG A 71 10.65 1.50 1.95
CA ARG A 71 11.74 0.55 2.14
C ARG A 71 13.08 1.17 1.80
N THR A 72 13.17 1.83 0.63
CA THR A 72 14.39 2.48 0.18
C THR A 72 14.83 3.57 1.16
N GLN A 73 13.88 4.35 1.66
CA GLN A 73 14.15 5.40 2.63
C GLN A 73 14.72 4.82 3.92
N ARG A 74 14.13 3.74 4.42
CA ARG A 74 14.60 3.12 5.66
C ARG A 74 15.99 2.51 5.50
N LEU A 75 16.26 1.89 4.36
CA LEU A 75 17.59 1.36 4.08
C LEU A 75 18.63 2.49 4.07
N ALA A 76 18.30 3.62 3.44
CA ALA A 76 19.21 4.77 3.40
C ALA A 76 19.49 5.33 4.79
N GLU A 77 18.54 5.20 5.72
CA GLU A 77 18.67 5.69 7.08
C GLU A 77 19.25 4.65 8.04
N GLY A 78 19.57 3.45 7.53
CA GLY A 78 20.09 2.37 8.36
C GLY A 78 19.04 1.71 9.24
N GLY A 79 17.76 1.88 8.91
CA GLY A 79 16.67 1.33 9.70
C GLY A 79 16.28 -0.07 9.28
N TYR A 80 15.38 -0.68 10.05
CA TYR A 80 14.85 -2.00 9.77
C TYR A 80 13.74 -1.94 8.74
N THR A 81 13.67 -2.93 7.85
CA THR A 81 12.66 -3.01 6.81
C THR A 81 11.66 -4.15 7.00
N ASP A 82 11.71 -4.83 8.14
CA ASP A 82 10.90 -6.03 8.37
C ASP A 82 9.40 -5.80 8.17
N ALA A 83 8.86 -4.71 8.73
CA ALA A 83 7.44 -4.41 8.62
C ALA A 83 7.05 -4.08 7.18
N VAL A 84 7.91 -3.33 6.48
CA VAL A 84 7.66 -2.99 5.07
C VAL A 84 7.73 -4.24 4.21
N ASP A 85 8.74 -5.09 4.45
CA ASP A 85 8.91 -6.32 3.69
C ASP A 85 7.74 -7.26 3.89
N ASP A 86 7.21 -7.35 5.11
CA ASP A 86 6.03 -8.17 5.39
C ASP A 86 4.81 -7.66 4.63
N ALA A 87 4.59 -6.34 4.61
CA ALA A 87 3.48 -5.76 3.88
C ALA A 87 3.62 -5.97 2.38
N LEU A 88 4.84 -5.80 1.84
CA LEU A 88 5.10 -6.07 0.42
C LEU A 88 4.84 -7.53 0.08
N ALA A 89 5.29 -8.45 0.91
CA ALA A 89 5.04 -9.88 0.70
C ALA A 89 3.54 -10.17 0.67
N ARG A 90 2.78 -9.51 1.54
CA ARG A 90 1.33 -9.66 1.57
C ARG A 90 0.70 -9.17 0.27
N LEU A 91 1.14 -8.02 -0.24
CA LEU A 91 0.63 -7.51 -1.53
C LEU A 91 0.98 -8.44 -2.68
N LEU A 92 2.21 -8.97 -2.68
CA LEU A 92 2.64 -9.85 -3.76
C LEU A 92 1.86 -11.16 -3.79
N ARG A 93 1.27 -11.56 -2.67
CA ARG A 93 0.41 -12.73 -2.57
C ARG A 93 -1.07 -12.41 -2.74
N ALA A 94 -1.40 -11.16 -3.13
CA ALA A 94 -2.78 -10.74 -3.27
C ALA A 94 -3.51 -11.57 -4.32
N HIS A 95 -4.73 -11.92 -4.00
CA HIS A 95 -5.58 -12.71 -4.89
C HIS A 95 -6.02 -11.91 -6.09
N THR A 96 -5.98 -12.56 -7.24
CA THR A 96 -6.57 -12.05 -8.46
C THR A 96 -7.87 -12.82 -8.66
N PRO A 97 -9.04 -12.18 -8.49
CA PRO A 97 -10.32 -12.92 -8.50
C PRO A 97 -10.61 -13.70 -9.78
N LEU A 98 -9.97 -13.33 -10.88
CA LEU A 98 -10.21 -14.01 -12.15
C LEU A 98 -9.43 -15.31 -12.31
N LEU A 99 -8.50 -15.59 -11.42
CA LEU A 99 -7.75 -16.83 -11.50
C LEU A 99 -8.53 -17.94 -10.82
N LEU A 100 -8.61 -19.04 -11.50
CA LEU A 100 -9.32 -20.22 -11.00
C LEU A 100 -8.33 -21.29 -10.58
N TRP A 101 -8.38 -21.64 -9.34
CA TRP A 101 -7.61 -22.76 -8.80
C TRP A 101 -8.28 -23.32 -7.57
#